data_cbd5aed77529391cb68d23ae12c943ff
#
_entry.id   cbd5aed77529391cb68d23ae12c943ff
#
_cell.length_a   1.000
_cell.length_b   1.000
_cell.length_c   1.000
_cell.angle_alpha   90.00
_cell.angle_beta   90.00
_cell.angle_gamma   90.00
#
_symmetry.space_group_name_H-M   'P 1'
#
loop_
_entity.id
_entity.type
_entity.pdbx_description
1 polymer ?
#
loop_
_entity_poly.entity_id
_entity_poly.type
_entity_poly.pdbx_seq_one_letter_code
_entity_poly.pdbx_strand_id
1 'polypeptide(L)'
;MISAIEHCKDRNADHPTRFQKNLSWFEYVAQMAESMAAEWLVARRLGYDYQPGITWDKSKADVGEHIEVKWSANPSSNLWIQESDRDDRDIAVLVTGHSPKLHIIGWIPVAIAKKPRYKNTSQNNWTVPQTNLQPIETLQWSNYAHPSI
;
A
#
# COMPACT_ATOMS: atom_id res chain seq x y z
N MET A 1 4.41 2.61 15.78
CA MET A 1 5.25 3.80 16.01
C MET A 1 6.74 3.46 16.14
N ILE A 2 7.14 2.57 17.05
CA ILE A 2 8.56 2.18 17.24
C ILE A 2 9.22 1.72 15.94
N SER A 3 8.59 0.79 15.21
CA SER A 3 9.10 0.31 13.92
C SER A 3 9.24 1.41 12.87
N ALA A 4 8.36 2.40 12.87
CA ALA A 4 8.47 3.57 11.98
C ALA A 4 9.67 4.44 12.36
N ILE A 5 9.93 4.62 13.66
CA ILE A 5 11.11 5.35 14.14
C ILE A 5 12.39 4.62 13.73
N GLU A 6 12.46 3.31 13.95
CA GLU A 6 13.62 2.50 13.56
C GLU A 6 13.88 2.57 12.05
N HIS A 7 12.81 2.47 11.23
CA HIS A 7 12.92 2.61 9.79
C HIS A 7 13.48 3.98 9.36
N CYS A 8 13.08 5.04 10.05
CA CYS A 8 13.40 6.41 9.66
C CYS A 8 14.64 6.99 10.32
N LYS A 9 15.24 6.31 11.32
CA LYS A 9 16.30 6.90 12.16
C LYS A 9 17.49 7.47 11.38
N ASP A 10 17.88 6.81 10.29
CA ASP A 10 19.02 7.21 9.45
C ASP A 10 18.58 7.94 8.16
N ARG A 11 17.31 8.34 8.05
CA ARG A 11 16.75 8.93 6.84
C ARG A 11 16.47 10.41 7.02
N ASN A 12 17.40 11.24 6.61
CA ASN A 12 17.19 12.68 6.51
C ASN A 12 16.34 13.05 5.27
N ALA A 13 16.10 14.35 5.07
CA ALA A 13 15.31 14.85 3.95
C ALA A 13 15.82 14.41 2.57
N ASP A 14 17.12 14.19 2.41
CA ASP A 14 17.76 13.89 1.14
C ASP A 14 17.97 12.39 0.89
N HIS A 15 17.53 11.54 1.84
CA HIS A 15 17.72 10.09 1.69
C HIS A 15 17.05 9.56 0.43
N PRO A 16 17.73 8.74 -0.42
CA PRO A 16 17.22 8.32 -1.73
C PRO A 16 15.88 7.58 -1.68
N THR A 17 15.63 6.82 -0.60
CA THR A 17 14.40 6.04 -0.44
C THR A 17 13.24 6.86 0.15
N ARG A 18 13.48 8.11 0.53
CA ARG A 18 12.47 8.97 1.10
C ARG A 18 11.63 9.61 -0.01
N PHE A 19 10.35 9.21 -0.08
CA PHE A 19 9.46 9.63 -1.16
C PHE A 19 9.10 11.13 -1.10
N GLN A 20 8.75 11.64 0.10
CA GLN A 20 8.41 13.05 0.30
C GLN A 20 9.53 13.79 1.04
N LYS A 21 10.40 14.42 0.29
CA LYS A 21 11.59 15.09 0.84
C LYS A 21 11.32 16.44 1.51
N ASN A 22 10.13 17.00 1.27
CA ASN A 22 9.70 18.27 1.88
C ASN A 22 9.12 18.13 3.29
N LEU A 23 8.95 16.91 3.77
CA LEU A 23 8.48 16.64 5.12
C LEU A 23 9.61 16.75 6.14
N SER A 24 9.30 17.25 7.34
CA SER A 24 10.19 17.11 8.48
C SER A 24 10.36 15.62 8.83
N TRP A 25 11.40 15.34 9.64
CA TRP A 25 11.62 13.95 10.09
C TRP A 25 10.42 13.40 10.88
N PHE A 26 9.81 14.24 11.74
CA PHE A 26 8.64 13.85 12.53
C PHE A 26 7.41 13.55 11.66
N GLU A 27 7.16 14.38 10.67
CA GLU A 27 6.07 14.14 9.69
C GLU A 27 6.30 12.87 8.89
N TYR A 28 7.54 12.61 8.49
CA TYR A 28 7.89 11.40 7.78
C TYR A 28 7.68 10.15 8.63
N VAL A 29 8.13 10.16 9.91
CA VAL A 29 7.88 9.06 10.85
C VAL A 29 6.37 8.85 11.06
N ALA A 30 5.61 9.93 11.21
CA ALA A 30 4.16 9.84 11.36
C ALA A 30 3.49 9.19 10.15
N GLN A 31 3.87 9.57 8.94
CA GLN A 31 3.34 8.95 7.72
C GLN A 31 3.74 7.47 7.60
N MET A 32 4.96 7.11 7.94
CA MET A 32 5.39 5.71 7.96
C MET A 32 4.61 4.90 8.98
N ALA A 33 4.31 5.48 10.15
CA ALA A 33 3.50 4.82 11.17
C ALA A 33 2.05 4.59 10.70
N GLU A 34 1.45 5.55 9.99
CA GLU A 34 0.11 5.39 9.40
C GLU A 34 0.10 4.33 8.30
N SER A 35 1.12 4.31 7.45
CA SER A 35 1.28 3.27 6.43
C SER A 35 1.36 1.86 7.05
N MET A 36 2.16 1.69 8.10
CA MET A 36 2.26 0.43 8.83
C MET A 36 0.94 0.04 9.53
N ALA A 37 0.22 1.03 10.05
CA ALA A 37 -1.10 0.79 10.65
C ALA A 37 -2.12 0.31 9.60
N ALA A 38 -2.04 0.85 8.36
CA ALA A 38 -2.86 0.40 7.24
C ALA A 38 -2.53 -1.05 6.85
N GLU A 39 -1.24 -1.40 6.76
CA GLU A 39 -0.80 -2.77 6.49
C GLU A 39 -1.30 -3.74 7.57
N TRP A 40 -1.14 -3.36 8.84
CA TRP A 40 -1.65 -4.15 9.97
C TRP A 40 -3.17 -4.37 9.90
N LEU A 41 -3.92 -3.33 9.55
CA LEU A 41 -5.38 -3.42 9.41
C LEU A 41 -5.77 -4.41 8.31
N VAL A 42 -5.11 -4.35 7.15
CA VAL A 42 -5.35 -5.27 6.03
C VAL A 42 -4.98 -6.71 6.43
N ALA A 43 -3.80 -6.89 7.03
CA ALA A 43 -3.36 -8.19 7.51
C ALA A 43 -4.35 -8.80 8.47
N ARG A 44 -4.80 -8.03 9.46
CA ARG A 44 -5.78 -8.47 10.45
C ARG A 44 -7.13 -8.81 9.80
N ARG A 45 -7.59 -7.99 8.85
CA ARG A 45 -8.85 -8.20 8.13
C ARG A 45 -8.84 -9.50 7.32
N LEU A 46 -7.69 -9.86 6.78
CA LEU A 46 -7.52 -11.04 5.92
C LEU A 46 -6.95 -12.27 6.66
N GLY A 47 -6.66 -12.16 7.95
CA GLY A 47 -6.17 -13.27 8.77
C GLY A 47 -4.68 -13.59 8.57
N TYR A 48 -3.87 -12.61 8.14
CA TYR A 48 -2.43 -12.76 8.05
C TYR A 48 -1.72 -12.30 9.31
N ASP A 49 -0.65 -12.98 9.67
CA ASP A 49 0.30 -12.46 10.65
C ASP A 49 1.08 -11.28 10.04
N TYR A 50 1.16 -10.19 10.79
CA TYR A 50 1.89 -9.01 10.38
C TYR A 50 2.95 -8.64 11.40
N GLN A 51 4.18 -8.55 10.93
CA GLN A 51 5.31 -8.10 11.74
C GLN A 51 5.94 -6.88 11.07
N PRO A 52 5.73 -5.67 11.62
CA PRO A 52 6.32 -4.46 11.06
C PRO A 52 7.85 -4.53 11.10
N GLY A 53 8.49 -4.08 10.03
CA GLY A 53 9.95 -4.03 9.91
C GLY A 53 10.59 -5.23 9.21
N ILE A 54 9.86 -6.29 8.90
CA ILE A 54 10.39 -7.41 8.12
C ILE A 54 10.36 -7.14 6.62
N THR A 55 9.51 -6.23 6.17
CA THR A 55 9.19 -5.99 4.75
C THR A 55 9.78 -4.71 4.16
N TRP A 56 10.94 -4.26 4.62
CA TRP A 56 11.66 -3.16 3.98
C TRP A 56 12.28 -3.53 2.63
N ASP A 57 12.22 -4.79 2.29
CA ASP A 57 12.68 -5.33 1.02
C ASP A 57 11.57 -5.14 -0.03
N LYS A 58 11.82 -4.27 -1.00
CA LYS A 58 10.88 -4.01 -2.11
C LYS A 58 10.58 -5.23 -2.98
N SER A 59 11.31 -6.31 -2.82
CA SER A 59 11.02 -7.58 -3.49
C SER A 59 9.88 -8.37 -2.82
N LYS A 60 9.46 -7.94 -1.62
CA LYS A 60 8.40 -8.57 -0.83
C LYS A 60 7.16 -7.69 -0.80
N ALA A 61 6.00 -8.33 -0.67
CA ALA A 61 4.74 -7.65 -0.47
C ALA A 61 4.62 -7.11 0.97
N ASP A 62 3.76 -6.13 1.17
CA ASP A 62 3.52 -5.53 2.49
C ASP A 62 2.81 -6.52 3.43
N VAL A 63 1.90 -7.33 2.90
CA VAL A 63 1.13 -8.32 3.65
C VAL A 63 1.13 -9.65 2.90
N GLY A 64 1.43 -10.73 3.61
CA GLY A 64 1.54 -12.04 2.99
C GLY A 64 2.60 -12.07 1.89
N GLU A 65 2.33 -12.77 0.79
CA GLU A 65 3.29 -12.91 -0.30
C GLU A 65 3.01 -12.01 -1.50
N HIS A 66 1.81 -11.40 -1.58
CA HIS A 66 1.34 -10.74 -2.80
C HIS A 66 0.37 -9.57 -2.57
N ILE A 67 0.26 -9.05 -1.36
CA ILE A 67 -0.66 -7.94 -1.05
C ILE A 67 0.15 -6.66 -0.80
N GLU A 68 0.00 -5.70 -1.70
CA GLU A 68 0.53 -4.35 -1.58
C GLU A 68 -0.54 -3.44 -0.96
N VAL A 69 -0.19 -2.70 0.07
CA VAL A 69 -1.09 -1.78 0.75
C VAL A 69 -0.71 -0.34 0.42
N LYS A 70 -1.64 0.39 -0.14
CA LYS A 70 -1.47 1.81 -0.45
C LYS A 70 -2.32 2.64 0.51
N TRP A 71 -1.66 3.49 1.27
CA TRP A 71 -2.32 4.37 2.24
C TRP A 71 -2.39 5.81 1.75
N SER A 72 -3.50 6.48 2.03
CA SER A 72 -3.66 7.92 1.87
C SER A 72 -4.47 8.51 3.02
N ALA A 73 -4.04 9.66 3.51
CA ALA A 73 -4.79 10.42 4.51
C ALA A 73 -6.15 10.92 4.01
N ASN A 74 -6.24 11.23 2.70
CA ASN A 74 -7.45 11.77 2.10
C ASN A 74 -8.47 10.67 1.80
N PRO A 75 -9.69 10.71 2.38
CA PRO A 75 -10.74 9.73 2.12
C PRO A 75 -11.17 9.61 0.66
N SER A 76 -10.95 10.64 -0.13
CA SER A 76 -11.33 10.68 -1.57
C SER A 76 -10.18 10.30 -2.51
N SER A 77 -9.03 9.90 -1.99
CA SER A 77 -7.88 9.51 -2.81
C SER A 77 -8.18 8.32 -3.69
N ASN A 78 -7.70 8.38 -4.91
CA ASN A 78 -7.64 7.23 -5.80
C ASN A 78 -6.45 6.33 -5.45
N LEU A 79 -6.49 5.09 -5.90
CA LEU A 79 -5.38 4.16 -5.77
C LEU A 79 -4.28 4.50 -6.78
N TRP A 80 -3.07 4.69 -6.31
CA TRP A 80 -1.89 4.93 -7.14
C TRP A 80 -1.04 3.68 -7.24
N ILE A 81 -0.73 3.29 -8.49
CA ILE A 81 0.16 2.18 -8.80
C ILE A 81 1.41 2.73 -9.48
N GLN A 82 2.56 2.32 -9.00
CA GLN A 82 3.85 2.67 -9.54
C GLN A 82 4.36 1.60 -10.52
N GLU A 83 5.32 1.98 -11.36
CA GLU A 83 5.96 1.03 -12.27
C GLU A 83 6.62 -0.14 -11.54
N SER A 84 7.21 0.13 -10.37
CA SER A 84 7.87 -0.87 -9.53
C SER A 84 6.93 -1.85 -8.84
N ASP A 85 5.62 -1.58 -8.79
CA ASP A 85 4.66 -2.52 -8.23
C ASP A 85 4.57 -3.77 -9.13
N ARG A 86 4.68 -4.96 -8.53
CA ARG A 86 4.72 -6.22 -9.27
C ARG A 86 3.35 -6.56 -9.85
N ASP A 87 3.29 -6.87 -11.12
CA ASP A 87 2.04 -7.15 -11.83
C ASP A 87 1.81 -8.64 -12.18
N ASP A 88 2.78 -9.49 -11.90
CA ASP A 88 2.68 -10.92 -12.19
C ASP A 88 1.67 -11.64 -11.28
N ARG A 89 1.54 -11.23 -10.03
CA ARG A 89 0.67 -11.90 -9.05
C ARG A 89 0.12 -11.00 -7.94
N ASP A 90 0.63 -9.79 -7.81
CA ASP A 90 0.27 -8.93 -6.69
C ASP A 90 -1.13 -8.31 -6.85
N ILE A 91 -1.76 -8.07 -5.72
CA ILE A 91 -2.94 -7.23 -5.62
C ILE A 91 -2.59 -5.96 -4.84
N ALA A 92 -3.29 -4.88 -5.13
CA ALA A 92 -3.18 -3.63 -4.39
C ALA A 92 -4.47 -3.37 -3.61
N VAL A 93 -4.31 -2.97 -2.35
CA VAL A 93 -5.40 -2.61 -1.44
C VAL A 93 -5.27 -1.14 -1.07
N LEU A 94 -6.32 -0.36 -1.26
CA LEU A 94 -6.37 1.05 -0.84
C LEU A 94 -6.94 1.16 0.57
N VAL A 95 -6.20 1.85 1.45
CA VAL A 95 -6.64 2.24 2.79
C VAL A 95 -6.58 3.75 2.91
N THR A 96 -7.62 4.37 3.46
CA THR A 96 -7.68 5.82 3.65
C THR A 96 -7.97 6.20 5.09
N GLY A 97 -7.65 7.45 5.44
CA GLY A 97 -7.91 8.03 6.75
C GLY A 97 -6.69 8.06 7.66
N HIS A 98 -6.92 8.30 8.93
CA HIS A 98 -5.89 8.34 9.97
C HIS A 98 -6.24 7.40 11.13
N SER A 99 -5.22 6.82 11.76
CA SER A 99 -5.43 6.04 12.98
C SER A 99 -6.15 6.86 14.06
N PRO A 100 -7.10 6.29 14.77
CA PRO A 100 -7.59 4.91 14.71
C PRO A 100 -8.72 4.69 13.68
N LYS A 101 -9.03 5.67 12.85
CA LYS A 101 -10.13 5.64 11.87
C LYS A 101 -9.60 5.42 10.46
N LEU A 102 -9.02 4.25 10.23
CA LEU A 102 -8.60 3.79 8.92
C LEU A 102 -9.71 2.97 8.26
N HIS A 103 -9.88 3.14 6.94
CA HIS A 103 -10.89 2.46 6.16
C HIS A 103 -10.26 1.72 4.98
N ILE A 104 -10.51 0.42 4.88
CA ILE A 104 -10.17 -0.34 3.68
C ILE A 104 -11.22 -0.01 2.62
N ILE A 105 -10.79 0.64 1.54
CA ILE A 105 -11.68 1.08 0.46
C ILE A 105 -11.98 -0.07 -0.50
N GLY A 106 -10.96 -0.84 -0.86
CA GLY A 106 -11.12 -1.95 -1.77
C GLY A 106 -9.78 -2.43 -2.33
N TRP A 107 -9.85 -3.36 -3.28
CA TRP A 107 -8.69 -3.99 -3.88
C TRP A 107 -8.82 -4.14 -5.39
N ILE A 108 -7.70 -4.34 -6.07
CA ILE A 108 -7.61 -4.64 -7.50
C ILE A 108 -6.32 -5.40 -7.78
N PRO A 109 -6.31 -6.39 -8.72
CA PRO A 109 -5.06 -6.95 -9.20
C PRO A 109 -4.17 -5.89 -9.84
N VAL A 110 -2.87 -5.86 -9.51
CA VAL A 110 -1.94 -4.87 -10.06
C VAL A 110 -1.89 -4.96 -11.60
N ALA A 111 -1.96 -6.17 -12.16
CA ALA A 111 -2.03 -6.37 -13.61
C ALA A 111 -3.25 -5.68 -14.26
N ILE A 112 -4.38 -5.62 -13.56
CA ILE A 112 -5.57 -4.91 -14.04
C ILE A 112 -5.41 -3.39 -13.85
N ALA A 113 -4.84 -2.97 -12.72
CA ALA A 113 -4.58 -1.55 -12.45
C ALA A 113 -3.61 -0.93 -13.46
N LYS A 114 -2.67 -1.71 -14.00
CA LYS A 114 -1.70 -1.25 -15.02
C LYS A 114 -2.26 -1.23 -16.45
N LYS A 115 -3.56 -1.40 -16.65
CA LYS A 115 -4.16 -1.29 -17.99
C LYS A 115 -4.12 0.16 -18.50
N PRO A 116 -4.08 0.37 -19.85
CA PRO A 116 -3.99 1.70 -20.45
C PRO A 116 -5.02 2.71 -19.98
N ARG A 117 -6.25 2.26 -19.67
CA ARG A 117 -7.35 3.13 -19.19
C ARG A 117 -7.04 3.86 -17.87
N TYR A 118 -6.10 3.34 -17.07
CA TYR A 118 -5.71 3.94 -15.79
C TYR A 118 -4.37 4.68 -15.88
N LYS A 119 -3.67 4.60 -17.01
CA LYS A 119 -2.36 5.20 -17.21
C LYS A 119 -2.44 6.72 -17.15
N ASN A 120 -1.60 7.33 -16.35
CA ASN A 120 -1.40 8.78 -16.38
C ASN A 120 -0.53 9.16 -17.59
N THR A 121 -0.94 10.20 -18.32
CA THR A 121 -0.29 10.59 -19.57
C THR A 121 1.09 11.24 -19.39
N SER A 122 1.30 11.86 -18.23
CA SER A 122 2.51 12.65 -17.92
C SER A 122 3.52 11.92 -17.03
N GLN A 123 3.16 10.78 -16.47
CA GLN A 123 3.98 10.05 -15.50
C GLN A 123 3.88 8.54 -15.75
N ASN A 124 4.92 7.82 -15.33
CA ASN A 124 4.92 6.35 -15.44
C ASN A 124 4.23 5.70 -14.23
N ASN A 125 2.97 6.04 -14.03
CA ASN A 125 2.11 5.50 -12.99
C ASN A 125 0.67 5.38 -13.47
N TRP A 126 -0.16 4.72 -12.68
CA TRP A 126 -1.58 4.50 -12.96
C TRP A 126 -2.42 4.97 -11.78
N THR A 127 -3.60 5.48 -12.06
CA THR A 127 -4.55 5.94 -11.06
C THR A 127 -5.87 5.22 -11.25
N VAL A 128 -6.29 4.47 -10.24
CA VAL A 128 -7.55 3.71 -10.27
C VAL A 128 -8.57 4.41 -9.36
N PRO A 129 -9.71 4.85 -9.90
CA PRO A 129 -10.78 5.43 -9.10
C PRO A 129 -11.32 4.43 -8.06
N GLN A 130 -11.74 4.91 -6.90
CA GLN A 130 -12.30 4.06 -5.85
C GLN A 130 -13.49 3.22 -6.34
N THR A 131 -14.29 3.78 -7.24
CA THR A 131 -15.45 3.09 -7.83
C THR A 131 -15.09 1.85 -8.65
N ASN A 132 -13.82 1.71 -9.05
CA ASN A 132 -13.33 0.57 -9.81
C ASN A 132 -12.64 -0.49 -8.93
N LEU A 133 -12.58 -0.25 -7.61
CA LEU A 133 -12.02 -1.21 -6.67
C LEU A 133 -13.10 -2.21 -6.25
N GLN A 134 -12.68 -3.45 -6.06
CA GLN A 134 -13.53 -4.52 -5.53
C GLN A 134 -13.63 -4.41 -3.99
N PRO A 135 -14.80 -4.69 -3.39
CA PRO A 135 -14.90 -4.77 -1.93
C PRO A 135 -13.96 -5.83 -1.36
N ILE A 136 -13.32 -5.55 -0.23
CA ILE A 136 -12.31 -6.45 0.37
C ILE A 136 -12.87 -7.84 0.67
N GLU A 137 -14.15 -7.95 0.96
CA GLU A 137 -14.84 -9.21 1.21
C GLU A 137 -14.79 -10.16 0.01
N THR A 138 -14.72 -9.62 -1.19
CA THR A 138 -14.68 -10.41 -2.43
C THR A 138 -13.32 -11.06 -2.68
N LEU A 139 -12.27 -10.61 -2.00
CA LEU A 139 -10.93 -11.16 -2.17
C LEU A 139 -10.88 -12.65 -1.84
N GLN A 140 -11.52 -13.06 -0.76
CA GLN A 140 -11.56 -14.48 -0.32
C GLN A 140 -12.21 -15.43 -1.33
N TRP A 141 -13.06 -14.90 -2.21
CA TRP A 141 -13.75 -15.67 -3.26
C TRP A 141 -13.04 -15.59 -4.62
N SER A 142 -11.97 -14.84 -4.69
CA SER A 142 -11.20 -14.63 -5.92
C SER A 142 -10.07 -15.66 -6.04
N ASN A 143 -9.53 -15.78 -7.25
CA ASN A 143 -8.33 -16.59 -7.53
C ASN A 143 -7.07 -16.03 -6.85
N TYR A 144 -7.14 -14.82 -6.28
CA TYR A 144 -6.03 -14.16 -5.60
C TYR A 144 -5.97 -14.44 -4.09
N ALA A 145 -7.03 -15.02 -3.51
CA ALA A 145 -7.06 -15.37 -2.08
C ALA A 145 -6.08 -16.50 -1.74
N HIS A 146 -5.95 -17.43 -2.67
CA HIS A 146 -5.03 -18.56 -2.57
C HIS A 146 -4.31 -18.67 -3.91
N PRO A 147 -3.18 -17.98 -4.10
CA PRO A 147 -2.40 -18.15 -5.31
C PRO A 147 -2.06 -19.63 -5.44
N SER A 148 -2.44 -20.20 -6.56
CA SER A 148 -2.17 -21.60 -6.88
C SER A 148 -0.69 -21.88 -6.72
N ILE A 149 -0.40 -22.87 -5.97
CA ILE A 149 0.93 -23.43 -5.80
C ILE A 149 1.51 -23.79 -7.17
#